data_b7ac3404c0de87e73e1466bc0dad7c40
#
_entry.id   b7ac3404c0de87e73e1466bc0dad7c40
#
_cell.length_a   1.000
_cell.length_b   1.000
_cell.length_c   1.000
_cell.angle_alpha   90.00
_cell.angle_beta   90.00
_cell.angle_gamma   90.00
#
_symmetry.space_group_name_H-M   'P 1'
#
loop_
_entity.id
_entity.type
_entity.pdbx_description
1 polymer ?
#
loop_
_entity_poly.entity_id
_entity_poly.type
_entity_poly.pdbx_seq_one_letter_code
_entity_poly.pdbx_strand_id
1 'polypeptide(L)'
;MTRFPTGHFVMAATLSFGISAQAMAQTAPEGADPDLFAQIPEEYRDGLTAVYDPQYPPSYFIDENGEMAGYVIDLQKAVGAKLGLEVSMESAKFAGIIAGIMSERYDTSYFHATEERRETMDMIEFQRTGTSVMVAADNPAGLDLHELCGKTVGTATGGSQSLTLMPVLQEECAERGEAEIVEMNFPGPNEGSLAVKTGRVDGWLGDAPYTGYIMKQSRGMFTKTPTSDLTGASGFAFRKGDPMAQVFKAAAEALIADGTYQKILDDWHIGELALDAPLINGE
;
A
#
# COMPACT_ATOMS: atom_id res chain seq x y z
N MET A 1 -93.91 -16.00 20.71
CA MET A 1 -93.24 -17.11 19.99
C MET A 1 -92.25 -16.47 18.99
N THR A 2 -91.06 -16.31 19.39
CA THR A 2 -89.98 -15.66 18.56
C THR A 2 -88.78 -16.61 18.52
N ARG A 3 -88.51 -17.13 17.32
CA ARG A 3 -87.35 -18.00 17.03
C ARG A 3 -86.09 -17.19 16.81
N PHE A 4 -85.00 -17.54 17.50
CA PHE A 4 -83.67 -17.02 17.23
C PHE A 4 -82.96 -17.89 16.17
N PRO A 5 -82.21 -17.33 15.20
CA PRO A 5 -81.43 -18.13 14.33
C PRO A 5 -79.99 -18.34 14.91
N THR A 6 -79.58 -19.61 14.87
CA THR A 6 -78.21 -20.06 15.20
C THR A 6 -77.23 -19.60 14.15
N GLY A 7 -76.30 -18.74 14.55
CA GLY A 7 -75.16 -18.33 13.70
C GLY A 7 -74.02 -19.34 13.76
N HIS A 8 -73.59 -19.84 12.60
CA HIS A 8 -72.42 -20.70 12.46
C HIS A 8 -71.17 -19.80 12.33
N PHE A 9 -70.26 -19.93 13.33
CA PHE A 9 -68.91 -19.29 13.25
C PHE A 9 -68.04 -20.19 12.41
N VAL A 10 -67.63 -19.71 11.23
CA VAL A 10 -66.60 -20.33 10.40
C VAL A 10 -65.25 -19.76 10.84
N MET A 11 -64.46 -20.58 11.50
CA MET A 11 -63.08 -20.24 11.91
C MET A 11 -62.17 -20.44 10.71
N ALA A 12 -61.76 -19.34 10.07
CA ALA A 12 -60.78 -19.36 9.00
C ALA A 12 -59.37 -19.48 9.61
N ALA A 13 -58.77 -20.64 9.45
CA ALA A 13 -57.35 -20.86 9.79
C ALA A 13 -56.47 -20.26 8.69
N THR A 14 -55.83 -19.14 8.99
CA THR A 14 -54.77 -18.56 8.12
C THR A 14 -53.49 -19.35 8.33
N LEU A 15 -53.12 -20.20 7.36
CA LEU A 15 -51.81 -20.79 7.27
C LEU A 15 -50.83 -19.69 6.82
N SER A 16 -50.02 -19.18 7.75
CA SER A 16 -48.87 -18.34 7.43
C SER A 16 -47.74 -19.23 6.91
N PHE A 17 -47.53 -19.23 5.59
CA PHE A 17 -46.34 -19.80 4.97
C PHE A 17 -45.17 -18.85 5.29
N GLY A 18 -44.34 -19.21 6.28
CA GLY A 18 -43.06 -18.60 6.53
C GLY A 18 -42.11 -18.99 5.38
N ILE A 19 -41.89 -18.07 4.46
CA ILE A 19 -40.79 -18.20 3.48
C ILE A 19 -39.49 -17.92 4.26
N SER A 20 -38.84 -18.99 4.70
CA SER A 20 -37.44 -18.90 5.16
C SER A 20 -36.57 -18.55 3.92
N ALA A 21 -36.18 -17.31 3.79
CA ALA A 21 -35.12 -16.93 2.85
C ALA A 21 -33.84 -17.61 3.36
N GLN A 22 -33.51 -18.76 2.83
CA GLN A 22 -32.18 -19.31 2.94
C GLN A 22 -31.28 -18.40 2.14
N ALA A 23 -30.43 -17.60 2.84
CA ALA A 23 -29.30 -16.94 2.21
C ALA A 23 -28.48 -18.04 1.54
N MET A 24 -28.45 -18.05 0.20
CA MET A 24 -27.55 -18.93 -0.55
C MET A 24 -26.15 -18.44 -0.21
N ALA A 25 -25.41 -19.21 0.57
CA ALA A 25 -24.00 -18.96 0.80
C ALA A 25 -23.31 -18.95 -0.58
N GLN A 26 -22.73 -17.82 -0.97
CA GLN A 26 -21.96 -17.75 -2.19
C GLN A 26 -20.82 -18.75 -2.08
N THR A 27 -20.63 -19.55 -3.13
CA THR A 27 -19.53 -20.51 -3.20
C THR A 27 -18.28 -19.75 -3.61
N ALA A 28 -17.15 -20.01 -2.94
CA ALA A 28 -15.88 -19.41 -3.31
C ALA A 28 -15.53 -19.73 -4.77
N PRO A 29 -14.99 -18.78 -5.55
CA PRO A 29 -14.50 -19.02 -6.89
C PRO A 29 -13.40 -20.09 -6.93
N GLU A 30 -13.21 -20.71 -8.10
CA GLU A 30 -12.15 -21.71 -8.29
C GLU A 30 -10.77 -21.09 -8.00
N GLY A 31 -9.97 -21.77 -7.17
CA GLY A 31 -8.65 -21.31 -6.75
C GLY A 31 -8.61 -20.41 -5.54
N ALA A 32 -9.75 -19.89 -5.07
CA ALA A 32 -9.84 -19.13 -3.84
C ALA A 32 -9.86 -20.05 -2.60
N ASP A 33 -9.40 -19.52 -1.48
CA ASP A 33 -9.53 -20.17 -0.19
C ASP A 33 -10.96 -19.98 0.35
N PRO A 34 -11.75 -21.06 0.52
CA PRO A 34 -13.16 -20.93 0.89
C PRO A 34 -13.37 -20.36 2.30
N ASP A 35 -12.44 -20.60 3.22
CA ASP A 35 -12.52 -20.10 4.58
C ASP A 35 -12.24 -18.59 4.63
N LEU A 36 -11.30 -18.11 3.83
CA LEU A 36 -11.02 -16.68 3.68
C LEU A 36 -12.15 -15.98 2.91
N PHE A 37 -12.66 -16.58 1.83
CA PHE A 37 -13.80 -16.05 1.09
C PHE A 37 -15.02 -15.84 1.97
N ALA A 38 -15.31 -16.78 2.89
CA ALA A 38 -16.44 -16.67 3.82
C ALA A 38 -16.30 -15.50 4.82
N GLN A 39 -15.09 -15.02 5.09
CA GLN A 39 -14.80 -13.92 6.01
C GLN A 39 -14.89 -12.54 5.36
N ILE A 40 -15.02 -12.46 4.03
CA ILE A 40 -15.09 -11.17 3.31
C ILE A 40 -16.35 -10.40 3.78
N PRO A 41 -16.18 -9.14 4.25
CA PRO A 41 -17.32 -8.29 4.61
C PRO A 41 -18.23 -8.05 3.41
N GLU A 42 -19.55 -7.88 3.68
CA GLU A 42 -20.58 -7.79 2.63
C GLU A 42 -20.30 -6.65 1.63
N GLU A 43 -19.79 -5.51 2.11
CA GLU A 43 -19.46 -4.33 1.32
C GLU A 43 -18.33 -4.56 0.30
N TYR A 44 -17.51 -5.61 0.48
CA TYR A 44 -16.40 -5.97 -0.42
C TYR A 44 -16.70 -7.16 -1.32
N ARG A 45 -17.90 -7.74 -1.26
CA ARG A 45 -18.26 -8.93 -2.04
C ARG A 45 -18.26 -8.70 -3.55
N ASP A 46 -18.50 -7.46 -3.97
CA ASP A 46 -18.50 -7.08 -5.39
C ASP A 46 -17.09 -6.72 -5.90
N GLY A 47 -16.08 -6.74 -5.04
CA GLY A 47 -14.69 -6.44 -5.37
C GLY A 47 -14.03 -5.42 -4.46
N LEU A 48 -12.78 -5.09 -4.77
CA LEU A 48 -11.95 -4.14 -4.02
C LEU A 48 -11.28 -3.17 -4.99
N THR A 49 -11.28 -1.88 -4.66
CA THR A 49 -10.63 -0.84 -5.47
C THR A 49 -9.32 -0.42 -4.83
N ALA A 50 -8.21 -0.78 -5.47
CA ALA A 50 -6.86 -0.34 -5.10
C ALA A 50 -6.44 0.87 -5.94
N VAL A 51 -5.69 1.82 -5.36
CA VAL A 51 -5.23 3.02 -6.06
C VAL A 51 -3.74 3.24 -5.88
N TYR A 52 -3.04 3.64 -6.96
CA TYR A 52 -1.59 3.86 -6.96
C TYR A 52 -1.21 5.09 -7.79
N ASP A 53 -0.12 5.76 -7.41
CA ASP A 53 0.56 6.71 -8.32
C ASP A 53 1.62 5.94 -9.12
N PRO A 54 1.44 5.70 -10.42
CA PRO A 54 2.27 4.78 -11.18
C PRO A 54 3.64 5.36 -11.54
N GLN A 55 4.31 6.00 -10.59
CA GLN A 55 5.65 6.58 -10.73
C GLN A 55 6.70 5.90 -9.83
N TYR A 56 6.35 4.78 -9.19
CA TYR A 56 7.20 4.12 -8.19
C TYR A 56 7.66 2.70 -8.62
N PRO A 57 8.38 2.54 -9.75
CA PRO A 57 8.97 1.27 -10.06
C PRO A 57 10.07 0.90 -9.02
N PRO A 58 10.23 -0.36 -8.66
CA PRO A 58 9.52 -1.53 -9.15
C PRO A 58 8.19 -1.83 -8.43
N SER A 59 7.73 -0.97 -7.51
CA SER A 59 6.55 -1.21 -6.68
C SER A 59 5.27 -1.20 -7.51
N TYR A 60 5.00 -0.10 -8.20
CA TYR A 60 3.87 0.06 -9.11
C TYR A 60 4.19 1.11 -10.19
N PHE A 61 3.94 0.78 -11.44
CA PHE A 61 4.21 1.63 -12.61
C PHE A 61 3.36 1.19 -13.79
N ILE A 62 3.34 2.00 -14.85
CA ILE A 62 2.73 1.60 -16.13
C ILE A 62 3.80 0.94 -16.99
N ASP A 63 3.56 -0.28 -17.44
CA ASP A 63 4.44 -1.03 -18.31
C ASP A 63 4.38 -0.57 -19.78
N GLU A 64 5.13 -1.21 -20.67
CA GLU A 64 5.17 -0.90 -22.10
C GLU A 64 3.85 -1.20 -22.84
N ASN A 65 2.95 -2.00 -22.25
CA ASN A 65 1.62 -2.31 -22.77
C ASN A 65 0.55 -1.33 -22.28
N GLY A 66 0.90 -0.42 -21.39
CA GLY A 66 -0.02 0.52 -20.77
C GLY A 66 -0.75 -0.05 -19.54
N GLU A 67 -0.30 -1.19 -19.02
CA GLU A 67 -0.92 -1.87 -17.88
C GLU A 67 -0.20 -1.53 -16.57
N MET A 68 -0.96 -1.56 -15.46
CA MET A 68 -0.38 -1.39 -14.12
C MET A 68 0.43 -2.65 -13.77
N ALA A 69 1.71 -2.48 -13.47
CA ALA A 69 2.68 -3.52 -13.16
C ALA A 69 3.52 -3.18 -11.94
N GLY A 70 4.24 -4.16 -11.39
CA GLY A 70 5.13 -4.03 -10.25
C GLY A 70 4.88 -5.10 -9.20
N TYR A 71 5.84 -5.29 -8.26
CA TYR A 71 5.70 -6.34 -7.26
C TYR A 71 4.50 -6.13 -6.33
N VAL A 72 4.14 -4.89 -6.01
CA VAL A 72 2.94 -4.57 -5.22
C VAL A 72 1.68 -4.96 -5.96
N ILE A 73 1.66 -4.75 -7.28
CA ILE A 73 0.53 -5.14 -8.14
C ILE A 73 0.39 -6.65 -8.20
N ASP A 74 1.52 -7.37 -8.31
CA ASP A 74 1.52 -8.84 -8.30
C ASP A 74 1.06 -9.39 -6.94
N LEU A 75 1.51 -8.80 -5.82
CA LEU A 75 1.04 -9.12 -4.48
C LEU A 75 -0.46 -8.85 -4.31
N GLN A 76 -0.94 -7.69 -4.76
CA GLN A 76 -2.36 -7.33 -4.72
C GLN A 76 -3.23 -8.34 -5.50
N LYS A 77 -2.79 -8.72 -6.70
CA LYS A 77 -3.47 -9.75 -7.52
C LYS A 77 -3.47 -11.11 -6.83
N ALA A 78 -2.35 -11.48 -6.20
CA ALA A 78 -2.25 -12.75 -5.48
C ALA A 78 -3.19 -12.79 -4.27
N VAL A 79 -3.29 -11.71 -3.49
CA VAL A 79 -4.26 -11.59 -2.39
C VAL A 79 -5.69 -11.66 -2.93
N GLY A 80 -6.02 -10.91 -3.99
CA GLY A 80 -7.34 -10.97 -4.61
C GLY A 80 -7.71 -12.38 -5.06
N ALA A 81 -6.79 -13.09 -5.73
CA ALA A 81 -7.00 -14.47 -6.15
C ALA A 81 -7.19 -15.42 -4.97
N LYS A 82 -6.39 -15.28 -3.89
CA LYS A 82 -6.53 -16.07 -2.66
C LYS A 82 -7.89 -15.87 -2.00
N LEU A 83 -8.39 -14.63 -2.03
CA LEU A 83 -9.70 -14.26 -1.49
C LEU A 83 -10.87 -14.59 -2.45
N GLY A 84 -10.61 -14.82 -3.73
CA GLY A 84 -11.67 -14.92 -4.74
C GLY A 84 -12.36 -13.59 -5.02
N LEU A 85 -11.64 -12.47 -4.84
CA LEU A 85 -12.10 -11.11 -5.11
C LEU A 85 -11.50 -10.55 -6.40
N GLU A 86 -12.33 -9.85 -7.17
CA GLU A 86 -11.85 -8.97 -8.22
C GLU A 86 -11.23 -7.72 -7.58
N VAL A 87 -10.03 -7.35 -8.02
CA VAL A 87 -9.36 -6.13 -7.58
C VAL A 87 -9.21 -5.20 -8.77
N SER A 88 -9.97 -4.11 -8.77
CA SER A 88 -9.78 -3.01 -9.71
C SER A 88 -8.60 -2.14 -9.27
N MET A 89 -7.80 -1.67 -10.24
CA MET A 89 -6.62 -0.85 -9.95
C MET A 89 -6.75 0.49 -10.65
N GLU A 90 -6.77 1.56 -9.86
CA GLU A 90 -6.89 2.92 -10.34
C GLU A 90 -5.57 3.68 -10.21
N SER A 91 -5.40 4.70 -11.04
CA SER A 91 -4.27 5.62 -10.98
C SER A 91 -4.69 6.97 -10.42
N ALA A 92 -3.94 7.47 -9.43
CA ALA A 92 -4.11 8.81 -8.90
C ALA A 92 -2.77 9.42 -8.49
N LYS A 93 -2.70 10.74 -8.35
CA LYS A 93 -1.50 11.37 -7.79
C LYS A 93 -1.39 11.10 -6.30
N PHE A 94 -0.19 10.76 -5.85
CA PHE A 94 0.11 10.35 -4.46
C PHE A 94 -0.52 11.26 -3.41
N ALA A 95 -0.42 12.58 -3.59
CA ALA A 95 -0.96 13.56 -2.64
C ALA A 95 -2.48 13.47 -2.39
N GLY A 96 -3.23 12.83 -3.31
CA GLY A 96 -4.69 12.65 -3.19
C GLY A 96 -5.12 11.26 -2.71
N ILE A 97 -4.21 10.29 -2.63
CA ILE A 97 -4.56 8.89 -2.41
C ILE A 97 -5.12 8.68 -0.99
N ILE A 98 -4.43 9.16 0.04
CA ILE A 98 -4.87 9.00 1.44
C ILE A 98 -6.25 9.63 1.65
N ALA A 99 -6.45 10.85 1.15
CA ALA A 99 -7.77 11.51 1.23
C ALA A 99 -8.86 10.72 0.47
N GLY A 100 -8.49 10.08 -0.65
CA GLY A 100 -9.38 9.20 -1.41
C GLY A 100 -9.80 7.95 -0.63
N ILE A 101 -8.88 7.32 0.11
CA ILE A 101 -9.17 6.18 0.98
C ILE A 101 -10.06 6.62 2.15
N MET A 102 -9.73 7.73 2.81
CA MET A 102 -10.50 8.24 3.95
C MET A 102 -11.91 8.68 3.57
N SER A 103 -12.15 9.05 2.31
CA SER A 103 -13.48 9.41 1.78
C SER A 103 -14.21 8.25 1.08
N GLU A 104 -13.73 7.01 1.23
CA GLU A 104 -14.32 5.79 0.65
C GLU A 104 -14.38 5.77 -0.89
N ARG A 105 -13.59 6.61 -1.54
CA ARG A 105 -13.43 6.58 -2.99
C ARG A 105 -12.61 5.38 -3.45
N TYR A 106 -11.65 4.98 -2.62
CA TYR A 106 -10.77 3.83 -2.78
C TYR A 106 -10.75 3.02 -1.49
N ASP A 107 -10.47 1.74 -1.59
CA ASP A 107 -10.43 0.86 -0.44
C ASP A 107 -9.01 0.74 0.12
N THR A 108 -8.01 0.62 -0.74
CA THR A 108 -6.64 0.36 -0.32
C THR A 108 -5.61 1.00 -1.25
N SER A 109 -4.41 1.16 -0.71
CA SER A 109 -3.19 1.47 -1.44
C SER A 109 -1.98 0.89 -0.68
N TYR A 110 -0.77 1.12 -1.19
CA TYR A 110 0.47 0.63 -0.57
C TYR A 110 1.36 1.79 -0.16
N PHE A 111 1.81 1.79 1.11
CA PHE A 111 2.60 2.87 1.68
C PHE A 111 3.71 2.35 2.59
N HIS A 112 4.70 3.22 2.87
CA HIS A 112 5.50 3.12 4.09
C HIS A 112 4.62 3.24 5.32
N ALA A 113 4.83 2.38 6.30
CA ALA A 113 4.13 2.39 7.57
C ALA A 113 4.78 3.37 8.55
N THR A 114 4.48 4.66 8.39
CA THR A 114 4.89 5.67 9.36
C THR A 114 3.99 5.62 10.60
N GLU A 115 4.47 6.15 11.74
CA GLU A 115 3.68 6.22 12.97
C GLU A 115 2.35 6.95 12.75
N GLU A 116 2.37 8.12 12.08
CA GLU A 116 1.16 8.88 11.74
C GLU A 116 0.15 8.06 10.94
N ARG A 117 0.63 7.23 9.98
CA ARG A 117 -0.26 6.37 9.20
C ARG A 117 -0.83 5.23 10.02
N ARG A 118 -0.04 4.62 10.92
CA ARG A 118 -0.49 3.58 11.84
C ARG A 118 -1.56 4.09 12.81
N GLU A 119 -1.51 5.36 13.20
CA GLU A 119 -2.54 5.98 14.04
C GLU A 119 -3.86 6.14 13.31
N THR A 120 -3.83 6.50 12.02
CA THR A 120 -5.01 6.90 11.24
C THR A 120 -5.55 5.82 10.31
N MET A 121 -4.76 4.77 10.03
CA MET A 121 -5.07 3.68 9.10
C MET A 121 -4.69 2.33 9.72
N ASP A 122 -5.24 1.24 9.18
CA ASP A 122 -4.74 -0.10 9.45
C ASP A 122 -3.77 -0.49 8.31
N MET A 123 -2.48 -0.56 8.68
CA MET A 123 -1.38 -0.88 7.78
C MET A 123 -1.07 -2.37 7.89
N ILE A 124 -1.32 -3.14 6.84
CA ILE A 124 -0.91 -4.54 6.76
C ILE A 124 0.52 -4.57 6.20
N GLU A 125 1.47 -4.62 7.10
CA GLU A 125 2.90 -4.53 6.82
C GLU A 125 3.48 -5.92 6.58
N PHE A 126 4.17 -6.13 5.46
CA PHE A 126 4.83 -7.40 5.19
C PHE A 126 6.07 -7.27 4.29
N GLN A 127 6.60 -6.07 4.16
CA GLN A 127 7.87 -5.84 3.48
C GLN A 127 8.72 -4.85 4.28
N ARG A 128 10.00 -5.18 4.44
CA ARG A 128 10.99 -4.23 4.97
C ARG A 128 11.33 -3.20 3.92
N THR A 129 11.69 -2.01 4.36
CA THR A 129 12.19 -0.97 3.47
C THR A 129 13.22 -0.12 4.19
N GLY A 130 13.98 0.61 3.41
CA GLY A 130 14.94 1.59 3.87
C GLY A 130 15.02 2.75 2.89
N THR A 131 15.74 3.78 3.27
CA THR A 131 15.94 4.97 2.45
C THR A 131 17.38 5.05 1.96
N SER A 132 17.56 5.55 0.75
CA SER A 132 18.87 5.94 0.21
C SER A 132 18.77 7.27 -0.51
N VAL A 133 19.89 7.96 -0.67
CA VAL A 133 19.96 9.19 -1.46
C VAL A 133 20.44 8.84 -2.86
N MET A 134 19.59 9.06 -3.85
CA MET A 134 19.98 9.00 -5.26
C MET A 134 20.68 10.29 -5.64
N VAL A 135 21.87 10.19 -6.22
CA VAL A 135 22.72 11.31 -6.61
C VAL A 135 23.21 11.15 -8.05
N ALA A 136 23.78 12.19 -8.63
CA ALA A 136 24.50 12.06 -9.90
C ALA A 136 25.66 11.04 -9.76
N ALA A 137 26.07 10.43 -10.87
CA ALA A 137 27.00 9.29 -10.88
C ALA A 137 28.32 9.53 -10.15
N ASP A 138 28.82 10.73 -10.21
CA ASP A 138 30.07 11.17 -9.57
C ASP A 138 29.86 11.74 -8.15
N ASN A 139 28.61 11.82 -7.68
CA ASN A 139 28.24 12.40 -6.39
C ASN A 139 29.02 13.70 -6.07
N PRO A 140 28.92 14.75 -6.91
CA PRO A 140 29.76 15.92 -6.79
C PRO A 140 29.58 16.70 -5.50
N ALA A 141 28.43 16.56 -4.86
CA ALA A 141 28.11 17.17 -3.56
C ALA A 141 28.61 16.35 -2.36
N GLY A 142 29.12 15.13 -2.60
CA GLY A 142 29.61 14.21 -1.55
C GLY A 142 28.53 13.77 -0.57
N LEU A 143 27.30 13.56 -1.06
CA LEU A 143 26.16 13.21 -0.21
C LEU A 143 26.29 11.80 0.37
N ASP A 144 25.95 11.69 1.64
CA ASP A 144 25.53 10.51 2.34
C ASP A 144 24.24 10.83 3.11
N LEU A 145 23.48 9.83 3.59
CA LEU A 145 22.20 10.08 4.25
C LEU A 145 22.34 11.02 5.47
N HIS A 146 23.41 10.84 6.26
CA HIS A 146 23.67 11.64 7.46
C HIS A 146 24.59 12.85 7.20
N GLU A 147 24.92 13.14 5.93
CA GLU A 147 25.78 14.25 5.50
C GLU A 147 25.04 15.18 4.53
N LEU A 148 23.76 15.49 4.87
CA LEU A 148 22.89 16.33 4.04
C LEU A 148 22.82 17.79 4.48
N CYS A 149 23.45 18.16 5.60
CA CYS A 149 23.39 19.52 6.15
C CYS A 149 23.91 20.56 5.15
N GLY A 150 23.13 21.62 4.96
CA GLY A 150 23.42 22.68 3.98
C GLY A 150 23.26 22.27 2.50
N LYS A 151 22.74 21.08 2.22
CA LYS A 151 22.51 20.60 0.85
C LYS A 151 21.05 20.80 0.44
N THR A 152 20.80 20.79 -0.88
CA THR A 152 19.46 20.85 -1.43
C THR A 152 19.00 19.43 -1.78
N VAL A 153 17.96 18.94 -1.13
CA VAL A 153 17.49 17.55 -1.24
C VAL A 153 16.04 17.51 -1.72
N GLY A 154 15.78 16.69 -2.71
CA GLY A 154 14.42 16.44 -3.21
C GLY A 154 13.72 15.33 -2.46
N THR A 155 12.42 15.49 -2.19
CA THR A 155 11.54 14.48 -1.60
C THR A 155 10.19 14.44 -2.32
N ALA A 156 9.42 13.37 -2.15
CA ALA A 156 8.03 13.32 -2.62
C ALA A 156 7.11 14.07 -1.67
N THR A 157 6.21 14.88 -2.21
CA THR A 157 5.18 15.60 -1.43
C THR A 157 4.31 14.61 -0.65
N GLY A 158 4.30 14.70 0.67
CA GLY A 158 3.56 13.80 1.55
C GLY A 158 4.17 12.40 1.70
N GLY A 159 5.39 12.20 1.18
CA GLY A 159 6.16 10.97 1.36
C GLY A 159 6.72 10.83 2.78
N SER A 160 7.00 9.60 3.21
CA SER A 160 7.60 9.33 4.53
C SER A 160 8.96 10.00 4.71
N GLN A 161 9.73 10.13 3.63
CA GLN A 161 11.01 10.83 3.65
C GLN A 161 10.85 12.30 4.00
N SER A 162 9.81 12.96 3.51
CA SER A 162 9.50 14.36 3.82
C SER A 162 8.89 14.52 5.22
N LEU A 163 7.89 13.69 5.55
CA LEU A 163 7.10 13.87 6.77
C LEU A 163 7.77 13.33 8.03
N THR A 164 8.57 12.27 7.89
CA THR A 164 9.12 11.54 9.05
C THR A 164 10.64 11.64 9.11
N LEU A 165 11.34 11.37 8.02
CA LEU A 165 12.80 11.32 8.03
C LEU A 165 13.45 12.70 7.98
N MET A 166 12.93 13.62 7.16
CA MET A 166 13.50 14.97 7.03
C MET A 166 13.56 15.73 8.36
N PRO A 167 12.53 15.73 9.23
CA PRO A 167 12.61 16.33 10.55
C PRO A 167 13.75 15.79 11.41
N VAL A 168 14.01 14.46 11.37
CA VAL A 168 15.11 13.83 12.10
C VAL A 168 16.46 14.33 11.59
N LEU A 169 16.65 14.33 10.26
CA LEU A 169 17.89 14.81 9.64
C LEU A 169 18.13 16.33 9.89
N GLN A 170 17.07 17.12 9.95
CA GLN A 170 17.17 18.55 10.33
C GLN A 170 17.62 18.72 11.79
N GLU A 171 17.09 17.89 12.71
CA GLU A 171 17.51 17.89 14.11
C GLU A 171 18.99 17.50 14.26
N GLU A 172 19.44 16.47 13.54
CA GLU A 172 20.87 16.08 13.49
C GLU A 172 21.76 17.25 13.03
N CYS A 173 21.34 18.02 12.01
CA CYS A 173 22.07 19.18 11.55
C CYS A 173 22.12 20.29 12.62
N ALA A 174 21.01 20.54 13.30
CA ALA A 174 20.93 21.54 14.38
C ALA A 174 21.83 21.15 15.57
N GLU A 175 21.84 19.88 15.97
CA GLU A 175 22.70 19.36 17.05
C GLU A 175 24.19 19.51 16.74
N ARG A 176 24.57 19.36 15.46
CA ARG A 176 25.94 19.56 14.98
C ARG A 176 26.30 21.05 14.78
N GLY A 177 25.32 21.95 14.87
CA GLY A 177 25.49 23.38 14.58
C GLY A 177 25.77 23.67 13.12
N GLU A 178 25.31 22.81 12.22
CA GLU A 178 25.46 22.92 10.76
C GLU A 178 24.24 23.62 10.13
N ALA A 179 24.35 23.96 8.85
CA ALA A 179 23.25 24.61 8.12
C ALA A 179 22.10 23.63 7.88
N GLU A 180 20.86 24.13 7.88
CA GLU A 180 19.68 23.35 7.60
C GLU A 180 19.73 22.74 6.18
N ILE A 181 19.09 21.58 6.00
CA ILE A 181 18.86 20.96 4.69
C ILE A 181 17.80 21.80 3.98
N VAL A 182 18.05 22.16 2.73
CA VAL A 182 17.07 22.81 1.86
C VAL A 182 16.22 21.73 1.20
N GLU A 183 15.03 21.50 1.73
CA GLU A 183 14.10 20.53 1.16
C GLU A 183 13.34 21.12 -0.04
N MET A 184 13.26 20.35 -1.14
CA MET A 184 12.42 20.64 -2.29
C MET A 184 11.43 19.49 -2.52
N ASN A 185 10.14 19.80 -2.43
CA ASN A 185 9.08 18.84 -2.62
C ASN A 185 8.66 18.73 -4.09
N PHE A 186 8.54 17.49 -4.59
CA PHE A 186 8.13 17.17 -5.95
C PHE A 186 6.87 16.29 -5.95
N PRO A 187 6.07 16.29 -7.04
CA PRO A 187 4.89 15.42 -7.14
C PRO A 187 5.22 13.92 -7.02
N GLY A 188 6.41 13.52 -7.45
CA GLY A 188 6.85 12.13 -7.39
C GLY A 188 8.31 11.94 -7.80
N PRO A 189 8.78 10.70 -7.77
CA PRO A 189 10.20 10.38 -7.97
C PRO A 189 10.70 10.61 -9.42
N ASN A 190 9.82 10.64 -10.42
CA ASN A 190 10.24 10.96 -11.80
C ASN A 190 10.73 12.41 -11.92
N GLU A 191 9.97 13.35 -11.33
CA GLU A 191 10.35 14.76 -11.26
C GLU A 191 11.58 14.96 -10.37
N GLY A 192 11.68 14.18 -9.27
CA GLY A 192 12.86 14.15 -8.40
C GLY A 192 14.11 13.69 -9.14
N SER A 193 14.04 12.60 -9.90
CA SER A 193 15.15 12.09 -10.71
C SER A 193 15.61 13.14 -11.76
N LEU A 194 14.65 13.81 -12.40
CA LEU A 194 14.95 14.89 -13.33
C LEU A 194 15.62 16.08 -12.62
N ALA A 195 15.19 16.40 -11.41
CA ALA A 195 15.80 17.48 -10.62
C ALA A 195 17.25 17.17 -10.25
N VAL A 196 17.60 15.93 -9.87
CA VAL A 196 18.98 15.48 -9.67
C VAL A 196 19.77 15.58 -10.96
N LYS A 197 19.24 15.05 -12.07
CA LYS A 197 19.90 15.08 -13.38
C LYS A 197 20.24 16.48 -13.86
N THR A 198 19.39 17.46 -13.54
CA THR A 198 19.57 18.86 -13.96
C THR A 198 20.34 19.72 -12.94
N GLY A 199 20.78 19.14 -11.82
CA GLY A 199 21.46 19.85 -10.73
C GLY A 199 20.56 20.84 -9.99
N ARG A 200 19.24 20.69 -10.07
CA ARG A 200 18.28 21.49 -9.31
C ARG A 200 18.27 21.11 -7.83
N VAL A 201 18.53 19.84 -7.53
CA VAL A 201 18.81 19.31 -6.20
C VAL A 201 20.10 18.51 -6.24
N ASP A 202 20.81 18.45 -5.12
CA ASP A 202 22.05 17.69 -4.95
C ASP A 202 21.78 16.18 -4.88
N GLY A 203 20.62 15.79 -4.34
CA GLY A 203 20.19 14.40 -4.24
C GLY A 203 18.68 14.26 -4.10
N TRP A 204 18.20 13.03 -4.32
CA TRP A 204 16.81 12.62 -4.10
C TRP A 204 16.74 11.60 -2.97
N LEU A 205 16.00 11.91 -1.92
CA LEU A 205 15.76 11.04 -0.79
C LEU A 205 14.58 10.11 -1.12
N GLY A 206 14.83 8.84 -1.33
CA GLY A 206 13.84 7.90 -1.82
C GLY A 206 14.00 6.48 -1.27
N ASP A 207 13.01 5.66 -1.54
CA ASP A 207 12.99 4.25 -1.16
C ASP A 207 14.15 3.49 -1.79
N ALA A 208 14.77 2.59 -1.01
CA ALA A 208 15.87 1.78 -1.50
C ALA A 208 15.49 0.92 -2.73
N PRO A 209 14.32 0.26 -2.81
CA PRO A 209 13.89 -0.45 -4.02
C PRO A 209 13.83 0.45 -5.25
N TYR A 210 13.23 1.64 -5.12
CA TYR A 210 13.13 2.60 -6.21
C TYR A 210 14.51 3.09 -6.68
N THR A 211 15.34 3.56 -5.74
CA THR A 211 16.69 4.07 -6.10
C THR A 211 17.54 2.99 -6.76
N GLY A 212 17.46 1.74 -6.31
CA GLY A 212 18.11 0.59 -6.94
C GLY A 212 17.61 0.31 -8.36
N TYR A 213 16.31 0.38 -8.58
CA TYR A 213 15.69 0.21 -9.89
C TYR A 213 16.14 1.31 -10.87
N ILE A 214 16.09 2.58 -10.45
CA ILE A 214 16.53 3.72 -11.30
C ILE A 214 18.02 3.61 -11.64
N MET A 215 18.85 3.20 -10.71
CA MET A 215 20.27 2.96 -11.00
C MET A 215 20.45 1.96 -12.15
N LYS A 216 19.74 0.80 -12.08
CA LYS A 216 19.78 -0.24 -13.11
C LYS A 216 19.34 0.31 -14.48
N GLN A 217 18.31 1.15 -14.50
CA GLN A 217 17.74 1.73 -15.73
C GLN A 217 18.54 2.92 -16.27
N SER A 218 19.25 3.65 -15.43
CA SER A 218 19.89 4.93 -15.76
C SER A 218 21.17 4.81 -16.60
N ARG A 219 21.65 3.59 -16.85
CA ARG A 219 22.91 3.33 -17.57
C ARG A 219 24.11 4.09 -16.99
N GLY A 220 24.18 4.19 -15.67
CA GLY A 220 25.28 4.86 -14.96
C GLY A 220 25.11 6.38 -14.83
N MET A 221 23.95 6.94 -15.09
CA MET A 221 23.69 8.38 -14.91
C MET A 221 23.57 8.77 -13.44
N PHE A 222 23.11 7.84 -12.59
CA PHE A 222 22.96 8.02 -11.16
C PHE A 222 23.72 6.95 -10.39
N THR A 223 24.03 7.28 -9.16
CA THR A 223 24.43 6.34 -8.11
C THR A 223 23.55 6.55 -6.87
N LYS A 224 23.69 5.73 -5.86
CA LYS A 224 22.99 5.91 -4.58
C LYS A 224 23.95 5.74 -3.41
N THR A 225 23.64 6.39 -2.31
CA THR A 225 24.25 6.09 -1.02
C THR A 225 23.89 4.67 -0.56
N PRO A 226 24.61 4.07 0.39
CA PRO A 226 24.16 2.88 1.07
C PRO A 226 22.72 3.05 1.58
N THR A 227 21.95 1.97 1.62
CA THR A 227 20.64 1.99 2.26
C THR A 227 20.82 2.21 3.76
N SER A 228 20.03 3.10 4.33
CA SER A 228 20.14 3.46 5.74
C SER A 228 19.74 2.31 6.66
N ASP A 229 20.27 2.37 7.90
CA ASP A 229 19.85 1.50 9.00
C ASP A 229 18.42 1.81 9.50
N LEU A 230 17.83 2.93 9.06
CA LEU A 230 16.43 3.32 9.32
C LEU A 230 15.51 2.46 8.45
N THR A 231 15.48 1.17 8.74
CA THR A 231 14.59 0.21 8.09
C THR A 231 13.20 0.33 8.70
N GLY A 232 12.24 0.74 7.87
CA GLY A 232 10.82 0.69 8.21
C GLY A 232 10.16 -0.53 7.60
N ALA A 233 8.84 -0.61 7.70
CA ALA A 233 8.02 -1.55 6.96
C ALA A 233 7.15 -0.80 5.95
N SER A 234 6.71 -1.53 4.93
CA SER A 234 5.69 -1.07 3.97
C SER A 234 4.60 -2.12 3.87
N GLY A 235 3.41 -1.67 3.53
CA GLY A 235 2.26 -2.55 3.45
C GLY A 235 1.04 -1.91 2.82
N PHE A 236 -0.01 -2.71 2.69
CA PHE A 236 -1.31 -2.24 2.25
C PHE A 236 -2.04 -1.53 3.38
N ALA A 237 -2.72 -0.44 3.06
CA ALA A 237 -3.41 0.41 4.02
C ALA A 237 -4.91 0.40 3.74
N PHE A 238 -5.69 0.25 4.80
CA PHE A 238 -7.13 0.40 4.84
C PHE A 238 -7.52 1.52 5.82
N ARG A 239 -8.75 1.97 5.77
CA ARG A 239 -9.28 2.87 6.82
C ARG A 239 -9.13 2.23 8.19
N LYS A 240 -8.93 3.05 9.21
CA LYS A 240 -8.79 2.57 10.59
C LYS A 240 -10.06 1.83 11.03
N GLY A 241 -9.90 0.60 11.51
CA GLY A 241 -11.00 -0.27 11.93
C GLY A 241 -11.78 -0.93 10.79
N ASP A 242 -11.29 -0.86 9.56
CA ASP A 242 -11.90 -1.53 8.43
C ASP A 242 -11.80 -3.06 8.58
N PRO A 243 -12.93 -3.80 8.58
CA PRO A 243 -12.89 -5.25 8.79
C PRO A 243 -12.12 -5.99 7.68
N MET A 244 -12.01 -5.41 6.49
CA MET A 244 -11.26 -6.00 5.38
C MET A 244 -9.75 -6.10 5.68
N ALA A 245 -9.21 -5.24 6.54
CA ALA A 245 -7.80 -5.28 6.93
C ALA A 245 -7.40 -6.63 7.54
N GLN A 246 -8.25 -7.22 8.40
CA GLN A 246 -7.98 -8.53 9.01
C GLN A 246 -8.06 -9.67 7.99
N VAL A 247 -9.03 -9.62 7.09
CA VAL A 247 -9.19 -10.62 6.01
C VAL A 247 -8.02 -10.54 5.04
N PHE A 248 -7.58 -9.32 4.70
CA PHE A 248 -6.41 -9.10 3.85
C PHE A 248 -5.12 -9.62 4.50
N LYS A 249 -4.94 -9.39 5.82
CA LYS A 249 -3.82 -9.95 6.59
C LYS A 249 -3.82 -11.47 6.54
N ALA A 250 -4.96 -12.11 6.79
CA ALA A 250 -5.05 -13.57 6.75
C ALA A 250 -4.74 -14.14 5.35
N ALA A 251 -5.15 -13.45 4.28
CA ALA A 251 -4.77 -13.83 2.92
C ALA A 251 -3.25 -13.66 2.68
N ALA A 252 -2.65 -12.60 3.19
CA ALA A 252 -1.20 -12.40 3.11
C ALA A 252 -0.43 -13.50 3.88
N GLU A 253 -0.90 -13.91 5.06
CA GLU A 253 -0.36 -15.06 5.82
C GLU A 253 -0.43 -16.36 5.01
N ALA A 254 -1.55 -16.61 4.32
CA ALA A 254 -1.70 -17.78 3.46
C ALA A 254 -0.73 -17.76 2.27
N LEU A 255 -0.47 -16.60 1.66
CA LEU A 255 0.50 -16.43 0.56
C LEU A 255 1.96 -16.61 1.06
N ILE A 256 2.26 -16.24 2.30
CA ILE A 256 3.56 -16.53 2.91
C ILE A 256 3.71 -18.04 3.15
N ALA A 257 2.68 -18.66 3.72
CA ALA A 257 2.69 -20.09 4.05
C ALA A 257 2.83 -21.00 2.83
N ASP A 258 2.23 -20.63 1.68
CA ASP A 258 2.32 -21.42 0.44
C ASP A 258 3.52 -21.03 -0.46
N GLY A 259 4.32 -20.03 -0.05
CA GLY A 259 5.53 -19.58 -0.74
C GLY A 259 5.26 -18.62 -1.92
N THR A 260 4.02 -18.31 -2.24
CA THR A 260 3.67 -17.39 -3.35
C THR A 260 4.24 -15.99 -3.10
N TYR A 261 4.15 -15.50 -1.87
CA TYR A 261 4.70 -14.20 -1.47
C TYR A 261 6.20 -14.12 -1.72
N GLN A 262 6.98 -15.07 -1.20
CA GLN A 262 8.43 -15.09 -1.39
C GLN A 262 8.81 -15.18 -2.86
N LYS A 263 8.11 -16.02 -3.63
CA LYS A 263 8.33 -16.14 -5.07
C LYS A 263 8.13 -14.82 -5.80
N ILE A 264 7.07 -14.05 -5.48
CA ILE A 264 6.84 -12.75 -6.10
C ILE A 264 8.01 -11.81 -5.81
N LEU A 265 8.44 -11.70 -4.54
CA LEU A 265 9.57 -10.82 -4.19
C LEU A 265 10.89 -11.27 -4.85
N ASP A 266 11.15 -12.58 -4.97
CA ASP A 266 12.33 -13.13 -5.63
C ASP A 266 12.32 -12.83 -7.14
N ASP A 267 11.19 -12.95 -7.80
CA ASP A 267 11.02 -12.62 -9.23
C ASP A 267 11.36 -11.13 -9.49
N TRP A 268 11.14 -10.28 -8.49
CA TRP A 268 11.49 -8.85 -8.53
C TRP A 268 12.87 -8.52 -7.94
N HIS A 269 13.65 -9.54 -7.52
CA HIS A 269 14.98 -9.40 -6.92
C HIS A 269 15.00 -8.54 -5.64
N ILE A 270 13.96 -8.65 -4.83
CA ILE A 270 13.80 -7.97 -3.53
C ILE A 270 13.40 -8.96 -2.41
N GLY A 271 13.66 -10.26 -2.59
CA GLY A 271 13.30 -11.30 -1.63
C GLY A 271 13.89 -11.09 -0.24
N GLU A 272 15.06 -10.44 -0.13
CA GLU A 272 15.71 -10.09 1.14
C GLU A 272 14.91 -9.06 1.98
N LEU A 273 13.94 -8.36 1.37
CA LEU A 273 13.08 -7.42 2.05
C LEU A 273 11.82 -8.06 2.64
N ALA A 274 11.64 -9.36 2.45
CA ALA A 274 10.49 -10.07 2.98
C ALA A 274 10.44 -10.00 4.52
N LEU A 275 9.22 -9.88 5.06
CA LEU A 275 8.91 -10.16 6.46
C LEU A 275 8.45 -11.60 6.60
N ASP A 276 8.76 -12.23 7.73
CA ASP A 276 8.37 -13.62 8.01
C ASP A 276 6.86 -13.78 8.26
N ALA A 277 6.21 -12.69 8.69
CA ALA A 277 4.76 -12.62 8.91
C ALA A 277 4.26 -11.18 8.67
N PRO A 278 3.01 -11.00 8.19
CA PRO A 278 2.41 -9.68 8.09
C PRO A 278 1.99 -9.18 9.47
N LEU A 279 2.21 -7.89 9.71
CA LEU A 279 1.83 -7.22 10.94
C LEU A 279 0.72 -6.22 10.65
N ILE A 280 -0.16 -5.95 11.61
CA ILE A 280 -1.03 -4.78 11.55
C ILE A 280 -0.47 -3.71 12.48
N ASN A 281 -0.09 -2.56 11.90
CA ASN A 281 0.47 -1.42 12.63
C ASN A 281 1.70 -1.79 13.50
N GLY A 282 2.51 -2.76 13.04
CA GLY A 282 3.71 -3.20 13.73
C GLY A 282 3.49 -4.29 14.79
N GLU A 283 2.25 -4.83 14.92
CA GLU A 283 1.87 -5.88 15.89
C GLU A 283 1.39 -7.15 15.19
#